data_f739302350f87d471395c0fcbcf5671e
#
_entry.id   f739302350f87d471395c0fcbcf5671e
#
_cell.length_a   1.000
_cell.length_b   1.000
_cell.length_c   1.000
_cell.angle_alpha   90.00
_cell.angle_beta   90.00
_cell.angle_gamma   90.00
#
_symmetry.space_group_name_H-M   'P 1'
#
loop_
_entity.id
_entity.type
_entity.pdbx_description
1 polymer ?
#
loop_
_entity_poly.entity_id
_entity_poly.type
_entity_poly.pdbx_seq_one_letter_code
_entity_poly.pdbx_strand_id
1 'polypeptide(L)'
;LGDVYKRQIVYCSSAGFENADFPHADFSIGKVSEAEIILKYDSFQCESIKLPKLNKGVSYSKNVKGEMYVSEPTPLAANAEKTIGDTPVFSQAAGSYEKAFDLEITAGESQTVYYTTDGTDPATSDTRKVYENALRIDDRSDDENVLSAYDPMKIQLDYRDSIKLPDKSAVDKGTVIRACAEGTSGKCGKTVTATYFVDVSSADHNDLPIVSITTDPDGLFNEKTGIYSLGEVYEKYDEENPDHPWNGSIPANYNQRGREWEKECYVEYFDSEGNSLISQDCGIRIQGGWSRADYQKSFRLYARNDYGKSSFDTVSWDSFTDVNGEAITSCKTFVLRNGGNDANYSKFKDMMIQNMVSGRGVETQQGTACVLFIDGEYWGLYTLQSDYSDRYFADRYNVAKSNVVMYKNDELSEGEAEDEKLFNDMYKFITENDMSIEENYRKACAMIDMDNLVEYAATEMYIFNDDWPQNNYACWRTRTIEQGNSYADGRWRFVLFDTESSCSHYNEKDLETNMFSYLRSQSYTKFGGILCSLIDLSLIHISEP
;
A
#
# COMPACT_ATOMS: atom_id res chain seq x y z
N LEU A 1 -45.61 -18.53 33.08
CA LEU A 1 -44.32 -18.85 33.69
C LEU A 1 -43.69 -19.94 32.83
N GLY A 2 -43.28 -19.64 31.74
CA GLY A 2 -42.73 -20.65 30.86
C GLY A 2 -41.65 -20.09 30.03
N ASP A 3 -40.58 -20.73 30.07
CA ASP A 3 -39.60 -20.90 29.05
C ASP A 3 -39.19 -19.71 28.23
N VAL A 4 -38.50 -19.18 28.82
CA VAL A 4 -37.73 -18.01 28.63
C VAL A 4 -36.41 -18.15 27.87
N TYR A 5 -36.09 -19.12 27.18
CA TYR A 5 -34.75 -19.24 26.58
C TYR A 5 -34.79 -19.63 25.12
N LYS A 6 -35.49 -18.81 24.32
CA LYS A 6 -35.25 -18.82 22.89
C LYS A 6 -34.08 -17.88 22.60
N ARG A 7 -32.92 -18.45 22.34
CA ARG A 7 -31.77 -17.70 21.80
C ARG A 7 -31.93 -17.68 20.28
N GLN A 8 -31.82 -16.49 19.71
CA GLN A 8 -31.88 -16.29 18.29
C GLN A 8 -30.59 -15.62 17.83
N ILE A 9 -30.05 -16.05 16.70
CA ILE A 9 -28.91 -15.36 16.03
C ILE A 9 -29.50 -14.44 14.98
N VAL A 10 -29.13 -13.18 15.03
CA VAL A 10 -29.41 -12.21 13.98
C VAL A 10 -28.07 -11.83 13.35
N TYR A 11 -27.95 -11.97 12.04
CA TYR A 11 -26.75 -11.60 11.28
C TYR A 11 -26.84 -10.14 10.85
N CYS A 12 -25.90 -9.30 11.28
CA CYS A 12 -25.80 -7.91 10.84
C CYS A 12 -24.95 -7.84 9.56
N SER A 13 -25.50 -8.30 8.44
CA SER A 13 -24.77 -8.51 7.18
C SER A 13 -25.01 -7.44 6.12
N SER A 14 -25.85 -6.44 6.40
CA SER A 14 -26.35 -5.45 5.42
C SER A 14 -27.11 -6.07 4.22
N ALA A 15 -27.51 -7.33 4.31
CA ALA A 15 -28.14 -8.04 3.21
C ALA A 15 -29.67 -7.85 3.15
N GLY A 16 -30.30 -7.45 4.26
CA GLY A 16 -31.71 -7.05 4.32
C GLY A 16 -32.72 -8.11 3.89
N PHE A 17 -32.40 -9.40 4.01
CA PHE A 17 -33.38 -10.45 3.68
C PHE A 17 -33.86 -11.18 4.93
N GLU A 18 -35.15 -11.52 4.90
CA GLU A 18 -35.79 -12.30 5.96
C GLU A 18 -35.60 -13.80 5.71
N ASN A 19 -34.91 -14.46 6.63
CA ASN A 19 -34.95 -15.92 6.76
C ASN A 19 -35.44 -16.23 8.17
N ALA A 20 -36.49 -17.01 8.29
CA ALA A 20 -37.12 -17.33 9.59
C ALA A 20 -36.16 -18.03 10.57
N ASP A 21 -35.20 -18.81 10.06
CA ASP A 21 -34.22 -19.53 10.87
C ASP A 21 -32.95 -18.70 11.17
N PHE A 22 -32.59 -17.81 10.26
CA PHE A 22 -31.39 -16.97 10.35
C PHE A 22 -31.68 -15.56 9.81
N PRO A 23 -32.33 -14.70 10.60
CA PRO A 23 -32.62 -13.33 10.16
C PRO A 23 -31.36 -12.51 9.93
N HIS A 24 -31.34 -11.72 8.86
CA HIS A 24 -30.29 -10.81 8.51
C HIS A 24 -30.79 -9.37 8.62
N ALA A 25 -30.09 -8.57 9.40
CA ALA A 25 -30.33 -7.14 9.49
C ALA A 25 -29.83 -6.43 8.22
N ASP A 26 -30.41 -5.28 7.93
CA ASP A 26 -30.05 -4.40 6.81
C ASP A 26 -28.83 -3.49 7.12
N PHE A 27 -28.21 -3.69 8.27
CA PHE A 27 -27.03 -2.97 8.70
C PHE A 27 -25.87 -3.91 9.07
N SER A 28 -24.66 -3.36 9.12
CA SER A 28 -23.46 -4.05 9.57
C SER A 28 -22.83 -3.29 10.75
N ILE A 29 -22.41 -4.02 11.77
CA ILE A 29 -21.76 -3.45 12.96
C ILE A 29 -20.25 -3.25 12.74
N GLY A 30 -19.65 -3.96 11.80
CA GLY A 30 -18.19 -4.07 11.64
C GLY A 30 -17.46 -2.81 11.14
N LYS A 31 -18.16 -1.74 10.78
CA LYS A 31 -17.55 -0.51 10.22
C LYS A 31 -17.53 0.69 11.17
N VAL A 32 -18.01 0.52 12.41
CA VAL A 32 -18.17 1.64 13.35
C VAL A 32 -17.17 1.49 14.48
N SER A 33 -16.39 2.53 14.75
CA SER A 33 -15.39 2.55 15.83
C SER A 33 -16.03 2.52 17.22
N GLU A 34 -17.25 3.05 17.35
CA GLU A 34 -18.08 3.01 18.54
C GLU A 34 -19.52 2.85 18.08
N ALA A 35 -20.12 1.71 18.40
CA ALA A 35 -21.52 1.43 18.08
C ALA A 35 -22.34 1.31 19.36
N GLU A 36 -23.58 1.75 19.32
CA GLU A 36 -24.55 1.51 20.36
C GLU A 36 -25.67 0.64 19.80
N ILE A 37 -25.86 -0.55 20.39
CA ILE A 37 -27.01 -1.41 20.08
C ILE A 37 -28.13 -1.06 21.03
N ILE A 38 -29.27 -0.62 20.49
CA ILE A 38 -30.46 -0.28 21.25
C ILE A 38 -31.54 -1.31 20.92
N LEU A 39 -31.97 -2.08 21.94
CA LEU A 39 -33.13 -2.92 21.85
C LEU A 39 -34.35 -2.10 22.23
N LYS A 40 -35.35 -2.06 21.33
CA LYS A 40 -36.65 -1.40 21.57
C LYS A 40 -37.79 -2.38 21.45
N TYR A 41 -38.75 -2.22 22.30
CA TYR A 41 -40.06 -2.85 22.16
C TYR A 41 -41.09 -1.74 21.96
N ASP A 42 -41.71 -1.70 20.77
CA ASP A 42 -42.56 -0.59 20.35
C ASP A 42 -41.80 0.77 20.43
N SER A 43 -42.31 1.71 21.20
CA SER A 43 -41.65 3.01 21.44
C SER A 43 -40.72 3.02 22.67
N PHE A 44 -40.66 1.92 23.42
CA PHE A 44 -39.86 1.82 24.64
C PHE A 44 -38.49 1.22 24.37
N GLN A 45 -37.44 1.90 24.84
CA GLN A 45 -36.08 1.37 24.85
C GLN A 45 -35.98 0.36 26.02
N CYS A 46 -35.66 -0.90 25.68
CA CYS A 46 -35.54 -1.97 26.68
C CYS A 46 -34.11 -2.13 27.19
N GLU A 47 -33.14 -2.01 26.30
CA GLU A 47 -31.72 -2.15 26.64
C GLU A 47 -30.87 -1.35 25.65
N SER A 48 -29.73 -0.81 26.11
CA SER A 48 -28.74 -0.17 25.31
C SER A 48 -27.36 -0.72 25.69
N ILE A 49 -26.59 -1.13 24.68
CA ILE A 49 -25.25 -1.69 24.84
C ILE A 49 -24.28 -0.89 23.98
N LYS A 50 -23.34 -0.20 24.60
CA LYS A 50 -22.22 0.42 23.88
C LYS A 50 -21.19 -0.65 23.56
N LEU A 51 -20.86 -0.81 22.30
CA LEU A 51 -19.87 -1.74 21.83
C LEU A 51 -18.51 -1.07 21.77
N PRO A 52 -17.46 -1.63 22.41
CA PRO A 52 -16.10 -1.22 22.14
C PRO A 52 -15.70 -1.69 20.74
N LYS A 53 -14.61 -1.16 20.21
CA LYS A 53 -13.99 -1.70 19.01
C LYS A 53 -13.54 -3.14 19.27
N LEU A 54 -14.15 -4.10 18.59
CA LEU A 54 -13.86 -5.52 18.72
C LEU A 54 -12.95 -6.00 17.60
N ASN A 55 -12.07 -6.93 17.93
CA ASN A 55 -11.26 -7.65 16.94
C ASN A 55 -12.07 -8.77 16.29
N LYS A 56 -11.61 -9.24 15.13
CA LYS A 56 -12.20 -10.41 14.47
C LYS A 56 -12.05 -11.64 15.37
N GLY A 57 -13.11 -12.43 15.47
CA GLY A 57 -13.10 -13.69 16.22
C GLY A 57 -13.35 -13.58 17.72
N VAL A 58 -13.71 -12.40 18.23
CA VAL A 58 -14.09 -12.20 19.63
C VAL A 58 -15.56 -11.81 19.75
N SER A 59 -16.13 -11.97 20.93
CA SER A 59 -17.49 -11.50 21.27
C SER A 59 -17.46 -10.56 22.47
N TYR A 60 -18.43 -9.66 22.51
CA TYR A 60 -18.71 -8.80 23.67
C TYR A 60 -19.87 -9.41 24.44
N SER A 61 -19.56 -9.97 25.57
CA SER A 61 -20.45 -10.85 26.32
C SER A 61 -20.84 -10.22 27.66
N LYS A 62 -21.96 -10.67 28.23
CA LYS A 62 -22.48 -10.23 29.52
C LYS A 62 -22.38 -11.40 30.51
N ASN A 63 -21.77 -11.19 31.67
CA ASN A 63 -21.67 -12.21 32.71
C ASN A 63 -22.95 -12.27 33.54
N VAL A 64 -23.01 -13.22 34.46
CA VAL A 64 -24.19 -13.43 35.33
C VAL A 64 -24.47 -12.25 36.28
N LYS A 65 -23.47 -11.37 36.50
CA LYS A 65 -23.64 -10.14 37.28
C LYS A 65 -24.08 -8.95 36.44
N GLY A 66 -24.20 -9.11 35.11
CA GLY A 66 -24.57 -8.05 34.17
C GLY A 66 -23.39 -7.20 33.67
N GLU A 67 -22.15 -7.55 33.99
CA GLU A 67 -20.94 -6.87 33.54
C GLU A 67 -20.57 -7.34 32.13
N MET A 68 -20.18 -6.39 31.27
CA MET A 68 -19.78 -6.66 29.89
C MET A 68 -18.26 -6.92 29.84
N TYR A 69 -17.86 -7.88 29.02
CA TYR A 69 -16.45 -8.26 28.84
C TYR A 69 -16.19 -8.89 27.47
N VAL A 70 -14.95 -8.89 27.02
CA VAL A 70 -14.53 -9.55 25.78
C VAL A 70 -14.24 -11.02 26.05
N SER A 71 -14.80 -11.90 25.24
CA SER A 71 -14.67 -13.36 25.38
C SER A 71 -14.59 -14.04 24.02
N GLU A 72 -14.39 -15.36 24.05
CA GLU A 72 -14.60 -16.20 22.88
C GLU A 72 -16.07 -16.21 22.47
N PRO A 73 -16.38 -16.28 21.15
CA PRO A 73 -17.74 -16.47 20.69
C PRO A 73 -18.32 -17.80 21.14
N THR A 74 -19.50 -17.76 21.75
CA THR A 74 -20.24 -18.95 22.20
C THR A 74 -21.65 -18.93 21.61
N PRO A 75 -21.83 -18.99 20.29
CA PRO A 75 -23.12 -18.89 19.65
C PRO A 75 -24.05 -20.02 20.14
N LEU A 76 -25.27 -19.65 20.53
CA LEU A 76 -26.32 -20.57 21.07
C LEU A 76 -25.95 -21.28 22.39
N ALA A 77 -24.81 -20.96 22.98
CA ALA A 77 -24.41 -21.50 24.29
C ALA A 77 -24.39 -20.40 25.38
N ALA A 78 -24.13 -20.78 26.62
CA ALA A 78 -23.86 -19.79 27.68
C ALA A 78 -22.57 -19.01 27.36
N ASN A 79 -22.54 -17.73 27.75
CA ASN A 79 -21.32 -16.93 27.57
C ASN A 79 -20.16 -17.60 28.33
N ALA A 80 -18.97 -17.55 27.71
CA ALA A 80 -17.77 -18.03 28.37
C ALA A 80 -17.52 -17.23 29.66
N GLU A 81 -17.18 -17.89 30.75
CA GLU A 81 -16.80 -17.21 32.01
C GLU A 81 -15.37 -16.64 31.94
N LYS A 82 -14.57 -17.14 30.97
CA LYS A 82 -13.18 -16.78 30.80
C LYS A 82 -13.02 -15.60 29.83
N THR A 83 -12.22 -14.64 30.21
CA THR A 83 -11.94 -13.43 29.44
C THR A 83 -10.74 -13.62 28.50
N ILE A 84 -10.80 -13.01 27.33
CA ILE A 84 -9.61 -12.71 26.51
C ILE A 84 -8.91 -11.51 27.14
N GLY A 85 -7.60 -11.39 26.96
CA GLY A 85 -6.83 -10.28 27.52
C GLY A 85 -7.27 -8.91 26.99
N ASP A 86 -7.08 -7.90 27.80
CA ASP A 86 -7.30 -6.52 27.44
C ASP A 86 -6.20 -6.04 26.47
N THR A 87 -6.41 -4.91 25.81
CA THR A 87 -5.37 -4.27 25.01
C THR A 87 -4.37 -3.56 25.94
N PRO A 88 -3.07 -3.89 25.92
CA PRO A 88 -2.08 -3.20 26.73
C PRO A 88 -1.95 -1.72 26.39
N VAL A 89 -1.47 -0.93 27.35
CA VAL A 89 -1.19 0.49 27.18
C VAL A 89 0.25 0.77 27.55
N PHE A 90 0.97 1.43 26.65
CA PHE A 90 2.33 1.92 26.89
C PHE A 90 2.31 3.27 27.60
N SER A 91 3.24 3.48 28.54
CA SER A 91 3.38 4.73 29.28
C SER A 91 3.90 5.89 28.44
N GLN A 92 4.53 5.60 27.31
CA GLN A 92 5.05 6.57 26.37
C GLN A 92 4.50 6.30 24.97
N ALA A 93 4.22 7.35 24.20
CA ALA A 93 3.85 7.25 22.81
C ALA A 93 5.03 6.80 21.94
N ALA A 94 4.76 6.18 20.79
CA ALA A 94 5.79 5.92 19.79
C ALA A 94 6.39 7.23 19.27
N GLY A 95 7.66 7.22 18.89
CA GLY A 95 8.35 8.40 18.35
C GLY A 95 9.79 8.56 18.80
N SER A 96 10.35 9.75 18.57
CA SER A 96 11.74 10.09 18.88
C SER A 96 11.88 10.73 20.27
N TYR A 97 12.93 10.37 20.97
CA TYR A 97 13.26 10.81 22.33
C TYR A 97 14.73 11.22 22.40
N GLU A 98 15.02 12.37 23.01
CA GLU A 98 16.40 12.83 23.21
C GLU A 98 17.19 11.98 24.22
N LYS A 99 16.50 11.26 25.09
CA LYS A 99 17.13 10.50 26.19
C LYS A 99 16.44 9.19 26.42
N ALA A 100 17.21 8.23 26.83
CA ALA A 100 16.74 6.95 27.31
C ALA A 100 15.72 7.08 28.47
N PHE A 101 14.72 6.20 28.46
CA PHE A 101 13.62 6.19 29.43
C PHE A 101 13.21 4.77 29.81
N ASP A 102 12.40 4.64 30.82
CA ASP A 102 11.82 3.37 31.25
C ASP A 102 10.36 3.32 30.78
N LEU A 103 10.03 2.33 29.93
CA LEU A 103 8.70 2.11 29.37
C LEU A 103 7.90 1.18 30.28
N GLU A 104 6.79 1.66 30.81
CA GLU A 104 5.83 0.84 31.53
C GLU A 104 4.74 0.32 30.57
N ILE A 105 4.33 -0.94 30.77
CA ILE A 105 3.24 -1.58 30.04
C ILE A 105 2.16 -1.97 31.05
N THR A 106 0.95 -1.46 30.86
CA THR A 106 -0.18 -1.76 31.75
C THR A 106 -1.27 -2.52 31.00
N ALA A 107 -1.96 -3.41 31.70
CA ALA A 107 -3.14 -4.14 31.20
C ALA A 107 -4.14 -4.32 32.36
N GLY A 108 -5.22 -5.07 32.12
CA GLY A 108 -6.21 -5.37 33.13
C GLY A 108 -5.64 -6.13 34.35
N GLU A 109 -6.31 -6.03 35.48
CA GLU A 109 -5.91 -6.72 36.72
C GLU A 109 -5.80 -8.24 36.48
N SER A 110 -4.76 -8.85 37.03
CA SER A 110 -4.52 -10.30 36.99
C SER A 110 -4.29 -10.87 35.58
N GLN A 111 -3.92 -10.05 34.60
CA GLN A 111 -3.52 -10.49 33.27
C GLN A 111 -1.99 -10.56 33.16
N THR A 112 -1.53 -11.53 32.38
CA THR A 112 -0.10 -11.65 32.06
C THR A 112 0.18 -10.88 30.77
N VAL A 113 1.09 -9.93 30.82
CA VAL A 113 1.54 -9.21 29.62
C VAL A 113 2.74 -9.92 29.01
N TYR A 114 2.65 -10.23 27.72
CA TYR A 114 3.78 -10.72 26.92
C TYR A 114 4.24 -9.62 25.97
N TYR A 115 5.54 -9.59 25.69
CA TYR A 115 6.09 -8.68 24.70
C TYR A 115 7.20 -9.32 23.87
N THR A 116 7.45 -8.76 22.69
CA THR A 116 8.57 -9.07 21.80
C THR A 116 9.28 -7.78 21.39
N THR A 117 10.54 -7.92 20.95
CA THR A 117 11.38 -6.80 20.49
C THR A 117 11.97 -7.06 19.09
N ASP A 118 11.54 -8.11 18.44
CA ASP A 118 12.06 -8.63 17.18
C ASP A 118 11.01 -8.63 16.03
N GLY A 119 9.92 -7.87 16.18
CA GLY A 119 8.86 -7.78 15.19
C GLY A 119 7.84 -8.93 15.21
N THR A 120 8.12 -10.05 15.89
CA THR A 120 7.20 -11.19 15.97
C THR A 120 5.97 -10.90 16.83
N ASP A 121 4.87 -11.65 16.61
CA ASP A 121 3.64 -11.47 17.39
C ASP A 121 3.78 -12.08 18.82
N PRO A 122 3.70 -11.28 19.90
CA PRO A 122 3.83 -11.77 21.27
C PRO A 122 2.74 -12.76 21.69
N ALA A 123 1.63 -12.84 20.96
CA ALA A 123 0.59 -13.83 21.24
C ALA A 123 1.04 -15.28 20.93
N THR A 124 1.94 -15.45 19.97
CA THR A 124 2.32 -16.78 19.42
C THR A 124 3.81 -17.02 19.34
N SER A 125 4.63 -15.99 19.45
CA SER A 125 6.08 -16.08 19.28
C SER A 125 6.76 -16.91 20.36
N ASP A 126 7.76 -17.71 19.97
CA ASP A 126 8.66 -18.41 20.88
C ASP A 126 9.69 -17.48 21.54
N THR A 127 9.91 -16.27 21.00
CA THR A 127 10.82 -15.25 21.54
C THR A 127 10.15 -14.31 22.54
N ARG A 128 8.83 -14.46 22.75
CA ARG A 128 8.07 -13.62 23.68
C ARG A 128 8.59 -13.71 25.10
N LYS A 129 8.57 -12.58 25.78
CA LYS A 129 8.96 -12.44 27.18
C LYS A 129 7.76 -12.03 28.01
N VAL A 130 7.74 -12.47 29.28
CA VAL A 130 6.76 -11.96 30.26
C VAL A 130 7.23 -10.58 30.73
N TYR A 131 6.32 -9.61 30.72
CA TYR A 131 6.59 -8.30 31.25
C TYR A 131 6.48 -8.31 32.79
N GLU A 132 7.59 -8.07 33.48
CA GLU A 132 7.66 -8.05 34.94
C GLU A 132 8.07 -6.66 35.49
N ASN A 133 8.89 -5.93 34.75
CA ASN A 133 9.42 -4.63 35.12
C ASN A 133 9.46 -3.71 33.92
N ALA A 134 9.53 -2.40 34.18
CA ALA A 134 9.69 -1.39 33.16
C ALA A 134 10.86 -1.72 32.20
N LEU A 135 10.65 -1.56 30.91
CA LEU A 135 11.64 -1.85 29.88
C LEU A 135 12.50 -0.63 29.65
N ARG A 136 13.80 -0.79 29.79
CA ARG A 136 14.73 0.28 29.44
C ARG A 136 14.76 0.45 27.92
N ILE A 137 14.40 1.64 27.45
CA ILE A 137 14.50 2.05 26.04
C ILE A 137 15.70 3.00 25.96
N ASP A 138 16.71 2.61 25.20
CA ASP A 138 18.00 3.28 25.12
C ASP A 138 18.42 3.49 23.66
N ASP A 139 19.44 4.29 23.43
CA ASP A 139 20.13 4.37 22.13
C ASP A 139 20.71 2.99 21.77
N ARG A 140 20.43 2.57 20.53
CA ARG A 140 20.86 1.28 20.00
C ARG A 140 21.83 1.41 18.82
N SER A 141 22.38 2.60 18.60
CA SER A 141 23.26 2.89 17.47
C SER A 141 24.48 1.97 17.40
N ASP A 142 25.00 1.56 18.59
CA ASP A 142 26.15 0.66 18.71
C ASP A 142 25.78 -0.85 18.63
N ASP A 143 24.51 -1.22 18.58
CA ASP A 143 24.09 -2.60 18.45
C ASP A 143 24.49 -3.18 17.07
N GLU A 144 24.74 -4.49 17.02
CA GLU A 144 24.97 -5.17 15.72
C GLU A 144 23.71 -5.09 14.83
N ASN A 145 23.93 -4.87 13.54
CA ASN A 145 22.86 -5.01 12.55
C ASN A 145 22.45 -6.48 12.44
N VAL A 146 21.15 -6.74 12.45
CA VAL A 146 20.58 -8.09 12.30
C VAL A 146 19.92 -8.21 10.92
N LEU A 147 18.90 -7.39 10.67
CA LEU A 147 18.13 -7.45 9.42
C LEU A 147 18.82 -6.70 8.28
N SER A 148 19.37 -5.53 8.55
CA SER A 148 20.07 -4.73 7.55
C SER A 148 21.38 -5.34 7.07
N ALA A 149 21.91 -6.33 7.78
CA ALA A 149 23.04 -7.14 7.35
C ALA A 149 22.64 -8.38 6.50
N TYR A 150 21.34 -8.63 6.32
CA TYR A 150 20.86 -9.74 5.52
C TYR A 150 21.11 -9.50 4.03
N ASP A 151 21.73 -10.47 3.35
CA ASP A 151 21.87 -10.47 1.90
C ASP A 151 20.68 -11.18 1.25
N PRO A 152 19.72 -10.45 0.65
CA PRO A 152 18.52 -11.04 0.08
C PRO A 152 18.82 -11.81 -1.22
N MET A 153 20.00 -11.62 -1.81
CA MET A 153 20.29 -12.14 -3.14
C MET A 153 21.13 -13.41 -3.11
N LYS A 154 22.02 -13.58 -2.13
CA LYS A 154 22.93 -14.74 -2.00
C LYS A 154 23.67 -15.14 -3.27
N ILE A 155 23.62 -14.32 -4.31
CA ILE A 155 24.24 -14.55 -5.62
C ILE A 155 25.14 -13.35 -5.91
N GLN A 156 26.39 -13.65 -6.23
CA GLN A 156 27.32 -12.63 -6.67
C GLN A 156 27.02 -12.28 -8.13
N LEU A 157 26.62 -11.04 -8.38
CA LEU A 157 26.32 -10.52 -9.70
C LEU A 157 27.38 -9.47 -10.06
N ASP A 158 27.94 -9.55 -11.26
CA ASP A 158 29.05 -8.71 -11.70
C ASP A 158 28.80 -7.21 -11.53
N TYR A 159 27.57 -6.74 -11.78
CA TYR A 159 27.21 -5.32 -11.63
C TYR A 159 26.90 -4.93 -10.17
N ARG A 160 26.85 -5.87 -9.25
CA ARG A 160 26.56 -5.65 -7.82
C ARG A 160 27.79 -5.62 -6.93
N ASP A 161 28.98 -5.82 -7.49
CA ASP A 161 30.24 -5.75 -6.73
C ASP A 161 30.45 -4.37 -6.07
N SER A 162 29.77 -3.31 -6.56
CA SER A 162 29.74 -1.98 -5.95
C SER A 162 28.75 -1.82 -4.81
N ILE A 163 27.79 -2.73 -4.66
CA ILE A 163 26.77 -2.68 -3.59
C ILE A 163 27.33 -3.39 -2.37
N LYS A 164 27.47 -2.63 -1.29
CA LYS A 164 27.92 -3.16 -0.01
C LYS A 164 26.77 -3.09 0.98
N LEU A 165 26.56 -4.19 1.69
CA LEU A 165 25.73 -4.18 2.88
C LEU A 165 26.37 -3.29 3.95
N PRO A 166 25.58 -2.66 4.83
CA PRO A 166 26.11 -1.85 5.92
C PRO A 166 27.06 -2.68 6.79
N ASP A 167 28.13 -2.03 7.27
CA ASP A 167 28.96 -2.63 8.31
C ASP A 167 28.11 -2.90 9.57
N LYS A 168 28.58 -3.81 10.41
CA LYS A 168 27.96 -4.06 11.72
C LYS A 168 27.90 -2.76 12.53
N SER A 169 26.77 -2.48 13.17
CA SER A 169 26.53 -1.23 13.90
C SER A 169 26.65 0.08 13.10
N ALA A 170 26.52 0.01 11.77
CA ALA A 170 26.64 1.21 10.90
C ALA A 170 25.31 1.91 10.60
N VAL A 171 24.18 1.38 11.09
CA VAL A 171 22.86 1.96 10.84
C VAL A 171 22.21 2.43 12.14
N ASP A 172 21.45 3.50 12.05
CA ASP A 172 20.62 3.97 13.15
C ASP A 172 19.55 2.96 13.51
N LYS A 173 19.20 2.90 14.78
CA LYS A 173 18.24 1.91 15.30
C LYS A 173 17.23 2.51 16.26
N GLY A 174 15.98 2.10 16.09
CA GLY A 174 14.92 2.23 17.06
C GLY A 174 14.67 0.93 17.81
N THR A 175 13.93 1.01 18.88
CA THR A 175 13.42 -0.14 19.64
C THR A 175 11.97 -0.38 19.30
N VAL A 176 11.66 -1.54 18.73
CA VAL A 176 10.29 -1.98 18.49
C VAL A 176 9.80 -2.77 19.70
N ILE A 177 8.63 -2.40 20.21
CA ILE A 177 7.92 -3.15 21.25
C ILE A 177 6.56 -3.56 20.73
N ARG A 178 6.31 -4.87 20.69
CA ARG A 178 4.97 -5.43 20.50
C ARG A 178 4.53 -6.07 21.79
N ALA A 179 3.30 -5.82 22.25
CA ALA A 179 2.79 -6.37 23.50
C ALA A 179 1.34 -6.81 23.38
N CYS A 180 1.01 -7.91 24.05
CA CYS A 180 -0.36 -8.39 24.26
C CYS A 180 -0.56 -8.80 25.71
N ALA A 181 -1.81 -8.77 26.19
CA ALA A 181 -2.16 -9.30 27.49
C ALA A 181 -2.96 -10.59 27.35
N GLU A 182 -2.61 -11.59 28.15
CA GLU A 182 -3.33 -12.85 28.22
C GLU A 182 -4.37 -12.81 29.33
N GLY A 183 -5.62 -13.08 28.97
CA GLY A 183 -6.74 -13.16 29.91
C GLY A 183 -6.86 -14.54 30.54
N THR A 184 -7.92 -14.71 31.35
CA THR A 184 -8.18 -15.98 32.07
C THR A 184 -8.50 -17.16 31.15
N SER A 185 -8.78 -16.91 29.86
CA SER A 185 -8.96 -17.95 28.84
C SER A 185 -7.64 -18.56 28.36
N GLY A 186 -6.50 -17.96 28.69
CA GLY A 186 -5.20 -18.29 28.11
C GLY A 186 -5.02 -17.71 26.69
N LYS A 187 -5.85 -16.75 26.29
CA LYS A 187 -5.74 -16.06 24.99
C LYS A 187 -5.37 -14.61 25.17
N CYS A 188 -4.44 -14.17 24.35
CA CYS A 188 -4.10 -12.78 24.22
C CYS A 188 -5.23 -11.98 23.57
N GLY A 189 -5.36 -10.73 24.02
CA GLY A 189 -6.17 -9.72 23.36
C GLY A 189 -5.44 -9.12 22.16
N LYS A 190 -5.79 -7.87 21.84
CA LYS A 190 -5.16 -7.15 20.75
C LYS A 190 -3.69 -6.86 21.05
N THR A 191 -2.79 -7.17 20.12
CA THR A 191 -1.40 -6.73 20.15
C THR A 191 -1.33 -5.22 19.88
N VAL A 192 -0.54 -4.51 20.65
CA VAL A 192 -0.14 -3.13 20.42
C VAL A 192 1.32 -3.09 20.02
N THR A 193 1.66 -2.17 19.13
CA THR A 193 3.01 -2.01 18.59
C THR A 193 3.42 -0.55 18.70
N ALA A 194 4.67 -0.29 19.05
CA ALA A 194 5.26 1.03 19.03
C ALA A 194 6.76 0.95 18.72
N THR A 195 7.25 1.90 17.95
CA THR A 195 8.68 2.11 17.69
C THR A 195 9.15 3.35 18.46
N TYR A 196 10.26 3.19 19.15
CA TYR A 196 10.92 4.25 19.93
C TYR A 196 12.32 4.48 19.40
N PHE A 197 12.62 5.72 19.03
CA PHE A 197 13.94 6.16 18.60
C PHE A 197 14.56 6.99 19.72
N VAL A 198 15.72 6.58 20.21
CA VAL A 198 16.47 7.33 21.23
C VAL A 198 17.73 7.85 20.59
N ASP A 199 17.94 9.16 20.70
CA ASP A 199 19.05 9.88 20.03
C ASP A 199 19.07 9.72 18.50
N VAL A 200 17.92 9.39 17.92
CA VAL A 200 17.65 9.33 16.46
C VAL A 200 16.39 10.11 16.18
N SER A 201 16.47 11.06 15.27
CA SER A 201 15.35 11.94 14.91
C SER A 201 15.32 12.25 13.42
N SER A 202 14.26 12.91 12.95
CA SER A 202 14.20 13.42 11.58
C SER A 202 15.36 14.37 11.25
N ALA A 203 15.88 15.11 12.24
CA ALA A 203 17.02 16.03 12.04
C ALA A 203 18.30 15.29 11.64
N ASP A 204 18.52 14.05 12.09
CA ASP A 204 19.65 13.21 11.72
C ASP A 204 19.54 12.73 10.27
N HIS A 205 18.33 12.78 9.72
CA HIS A 205 17.98 12.40 8.36
C HIS A 205 17.53 13.59 7.50
N ASN A 206 18.11 14.78 7.69
CA ASN A 206 17.81 16.01 6.94
C ASN A 206 16.33 16.42 6.99
N ASP A 207 15.71 16.31 8.16
CA ASP A 207 14.31 16.62 8.43
C ASP A 207 13.33 15.79 7.56
N LEU A 208 13.73 14.62 7.10
CA LEU A 208 12.83 13.73 6.37
C LEU A 208 11.87 13.01 7.34
N PRO A 209 10.63 12.79 6.91
CA PRO A 209 9.70 11.92 7.64
C PRO A 209 10.25 10.50 7.83
N ILE A 210 9.88 9.87 8.93
CA ILE A 210 10.29 8.51 9.25
C ILE A 210 9.09 7.56 9.04
N VAL A 211 9.31 6.50 8.28
CA VAL A 211 8.39 5.37 8.19
C VAL A 211 9.01 4.19 8.92
N SER A 212 8.30 3.64 9.91
CA SER A 212 8.68 2.40 10.59
C SER A 212 7.73 1.28 10.22
N ILE A 213 8.27 0.17 9.74
CA ILE A 213 7.54 -1.07 9.47
C ILE A 213 7.97 -2.10 10.50
N THR A 214 6.99 -2.63 11.23
CA THR A 214 7.18 -3.77 12.13
C THR A 214 6.46 -4.98 11.57
N THR A 215 7.18 -6.10 11.40
CA THR A 215 6.63 -7.33 10.86
C THR A 215 7.40 -8.54 11.41
N ASP A 216 6.81 -9.72 11.30
CA ASP A 216 7.58 -10.95 11.55
C ASP A 216 8.70 -11.07 10.51
N PRO A 217 9.99 -11.09 10.91
CA PRO A 217 11.12 -11.21 10.00
C PRO A 217 11.02 -12.40 9.03
N ASP A 218 10.40 -13.49 9.45
CA ASP A 218 10.15 -14.65 8.58
C ASP A 218 9.20 -14.29 7.42
N GLY A 219 8.32 -13.32 7.60
CA GLY A 219 7.48 -12.81 6.53
C GLY A 219 8.27 -12.15 5.40
N LEU A 220 9.42 -11.58 5.70
CA LEU A 220 10.32 -10.96 4.72
C LEU A 220 11.43 -11.90 4.25
N PHE A 221 12.13 -12.58 5.16
CA PHE A 221 13.44 -13.18 4.88
C PHE A 221 13.48 -14.71 4.89
N ASN A 222 12.41 -15.39 5.30
CA ASN A 222 12.34 -16.85 5.29
C ASN A 222 12.44 -17.40 3.85
N GLU A 223 13.21 -18.47 3.65
CA GLU A 223 13.44 -19.05 2.33
C GLU A 223 12.16 -19.57 1.65
N LYS A 224 11.18 -20.06 2.43
CA LYS A 224 9.91 -20.58 1.87
C LYS A 224 8.90 -19.49 1.63
N THR A 225 8.74 -18.61 2.59
CA THR A 225 7.58 -17.72 2.68
C THR A 225 7.93 -16.24 2.65
N GLY A 226 9.22 -15.91 2.77
CA GLY A 226 9.70 -14.54 2.83
C GLY A 226 9.60 -13.86 1.46
N ILE A 227 8.98 -12.70 1.46
CA ILE A 227 8.74 -11.95 0.22
C ILE A 227 9.93 -11.13 -0.25
N TYR A 228 11.00 -11.04 0.54
CA TYR A 228 12.20 -10.25 0.24
C TYR A 228 13.35 -11.11 -0.30
N SER A 229 13.35 -12.42 -0.01
CA SER A 229 14.41 -13.35 -0.38
C SER A 229 14.30 -13.85 -1.83
N LEU A 230 15.37 -14.44 -2.34
CA LEU A 230 15.34 -15.31 -3.53
C LEU A 230 14.43 -16.50 -3.29
N GLY A 231 14.69 -17.24 -2.23
CA GLY A 231 13.89 -18.31 -1.64
C GLY A 231 13.71 -19.56 -2.49
N GLU A 232 12.88 -20.46 -1.98
CA GLU A 232 12.63 -21.78 -2.60
C GLU A 232 12.10 -21.70 -4.04
N VAL A 233 11.42 -20.60 -4.42
CA VAL A 233 10.95 -20.41 -5.80
C VAL A 233 12.14 -20.34 -6.76
N TYR A 234 13.20 -19.62 -6.36
CA TYR A 234 14.42 -19.54 -7.15
C TYR A 234 15.20 -20.85 -7.13
N GLU A 235 15.38 -21.45 -5.95
CA GLU A 235 16.12 -22.72 -5.82
C GLU A 235 15.56 -23.79 -6.75
N LYS A 236 14.24 -23.95 -6.77
CA LYS A 236 13.55 -24.87 -7.67
C LYS A 236 13.74 -24.52 -9.15
N TYR A 237 13.69 -23.23 -9.49
CA TYR A 237 13.91 -22.78 -10.87
C TYR A 237 15.35 -23.04 -11.31
N ASP A 238 16.35 -22.78 -10.46
CA ASP A 238 17.77 -23.00 -10.72
C ASP A 238 18.10 -24.49 -10.89
N GLU A 239 17.51 -25.36 -10.05
CA GLU A 239 17.62 -26.83 -10.21
C GLU A 239 17.08 -27.32 -11.56
N GLU A 240 15.96 -26.77 -12.02
CA GLU A 240 15.35 -27.12 -13.30
C GLU A 240 16.06 -26.48 -14.51
N ASN A 241 16.81 -25.40 -14.32
CA ASN A 241 17.46 -24.59 -15.36
C ASN A 241 18.89 -24.18 -14.98
N PRO A 242 19.82 -25.09 -14.75
CA PRO A 242 21.13 -24.81 -14.14
C PRO A 242 22.03 -23.84 -14.94
N ASP A 243 21.77 -23.68 -16.24
CA ASP A 243 22.54 -22.80 -17.14
C ASP A 243 21.83 -21.49 -17.49
N HIS A 244 20.77 -21.12 -16.75
CA HIS A 244 20.03 -19.90 -17.05
C HIS A 244 20.87 -18.66 -16.79
N PRO A 245 20.85 -17.64 -17.68
CA PRO A 245 21.47 -16.37 -17.39
C PRO A 245 20.68 -15.63 -16.31
N TRP A 246 21.36 -14.94 -15.42
CA TRP A 246 20.69 -14.08 -14.45
C TRP A 246 19.96 -12.92 -15.14
N ASN A 247 18.72 -12.67 -14.71
CA ASN A 247 18.01 -11.42 -14.99
C ASN A 247 17.03 -11.13 -13.84
N GLY A 248 16.62 -9.86 -13.68
CA GLY A 248 15.75 -9.43 -12.57
C GLY A 248 14.33 -10.01 -12.58
N SER A 249 13.92 -10.66 -13.67
CA SER A 249 12.58 -11.24 -13.84
C SER A 249 12.54 -12.76 -13.63
N ILE A 250 13.64 -13.41 -13.29
CA ILE A 250 13.65 -14.85 -13.03
C ILE A 250 12.70 -15.19 -11.87
N PRO A 251 12.13 -16.41 -11.85
CA PRO A 251 11.32 -16.86 -10.73
C PRO A 251 12.08 -16.77 -9.41
N ALA A 252 11.51 -16.05 -8.44
CA ALA A 252 12.05 -15.89 -7.09
C ALA A 252 10.88 -15.54 -6.15
N ASN A 253 11.08 -15.68 -4.85
CA ASN A 253 10.04 -15.30 -3.87
C ASN A 253 9.65 -13.83 -4.03
N TYR A 254 10.62 -12.92 -4.17
CA TYR A 254 10.35 -11.49 -4.32
C TYR A 254 9.63 -11.13 -5.63
N ASN A 255 9.62 -12.01 -6.64
CA ASN A 255 8.90 -11.83 -7.89
C ASN A 255 7.46 -12.36 -7.85
N GLN A 256 7.08 -13.02 -6.76
CA GLN A 256 5.72 -13.52 -6.59
C GLN A 256 4.72 -12.37 -6.37
N ARG A 257 3.50 -12.60 -6.81
CA ARG A 257 2.41 -11.62 -6.79
C ARG A 257 1.17 -12.27 -6.18
N GLY A 258 0.16 -11.49 -5.92
CA GLY A 258 -1.11 -11.99 -5.40
C GLY A 258 -1.27 -11.80 -3.89
N ARG A 259 -2.47 -12.13 -3.40
CA ARG A 259 -2.84 -11.95 -2.00
C ARG A 259 -2.10 -12.91 -1.07
N GLU A 260 -1.75 -14.07 -1.55
CA GLU A 260 -1.02 -15.12 -0.83
C GLU A 260 0.41 -14.71 -0.46
N TRP A 261 0.96 -13.74 -1.20
CA TRP A 261 2.28 -13.14 -0.95
C TRP A 261 2.20 -11.80 -0.20
N GLU A 262 1.03 -11.46 0.34
CA GLU A 262 0.88 -10.31 1.23
C GLU A 262 1.18 -10.74 2.68
N LYS A 263 2.07 -10.03 3.34
CA LYS A 263 2.41 -10.26 4.75
C LYS A 263 1.75 -9.23 5.62
N GLU A 264 1.44 -9.61 6.84
CA GLU A 264 0.96 -8.69 7.86
C GLU A 264 2.11 -7.86 8.41
N CYS A 265 1.89 -6.58 8.58
CA CYS A 265 2.82 -5.67 9.22
C CYS A 265 2.09 -4.57 9.98
N TYR A 266 2.81 -3.87 10.83
CA TYR A 266 2.37 -2.63 11.44
C TYR A 266 3.19 -1.48 10.85
N VAL A 267 2.53 -0.41 10.47
CA VAL A 267 3.19 0.78 9.92
C VAL A 267 2.98 1.97 10.83
N GLU A 268 4.06 2.69 11.09
CA GLU A 268 4.05 4.01 11.71
C GLU A 268 4.67 5.01 10.74
N TYR A 269 4.05 6.17 10.63
CA TYR A 269 4.56 7.30 9.87
C TYR A 269 4.65 8.50 10.78
N PHE A 270 5.86 9.02 10.95
CA PHE A 270 6.17 10.20 11.72
C PHE A 270 6.56 11.32 10.75
N ASP A 271 5.94 12.49 10.90
CA ASP A 271 6.34 13.66 10.11
C ASP A 271 7.73 14.17 10.51
N SER A 272 8.21 15.21 9.83
CA SER A 272 9.51 15.84 10.12
C SER A 272 9.60 16.46 11.53
N GLU A 273 8.46 16.70 12.18
CA GLU A 273 8.39 17.20 13.56
C GLU A 273 8.33 16.05 14.59
N GLY A 274 8.25 14.80 14.12
CA GLY A 274 8.13 13.60 14.96
C GLY A 274 6.72 13.27 15.41
N ASN A 275 5.69 13.92 14.86
CA ASN A 275 4.29 13.59 15.18
C ASN A 275 3.89 12.30 14.48
N SER A 276 3.26 11.38 15.20
CA SER A 276 2.72 10.16 14.63
C SER A 276 1.44 10.44 13.84
N LEU A 277 1.49 10.30 12.52
CA LEU A 277 0.35 10.52 11.61
C LEU A 277 -0.36 9.21 11.27
N ILE A 278 0.37 8.11 11.11
CA ILE A 278 -0.20 6.77 10.88
C ILE A 278 0.36 5.83 11.93
N SER A 279 -0.52 5.02 12.50
CA SER A 279 -0.18 3.91 13.41
C SER A 279 -1.24 2.83 13.25
N GLN A 280 -0.97 1.79 12.44
CA GLN A 280 -1.96 0.74 12.21
C GLN A 280 -1.39 -0.54 11.60
N ASP A 281 -2.11 -1.63 11.83
CA ASP A 281 -1.89 -2.89 11.13
C ASP A 281 -2.28 -2.76 9.65
N CYS A 282 -1.50 -3.38 8.77
CA CYS A 282 -1.72 -3.38 7.33
C CYS A 282 -1.06 -4.60 6.65
N GLY A 283 -1.28 -4.74 5.35
CA GLY A 283 -0.57 -5.72 4.54
C GLY A 283 0.60 -5.09 3.79
N ILE A 284 1.67 -5.85 3.57
CA ILE A 284 2.84 -5.44 2.82
C ILE A 284 3.15 -6.42 1.70
N ARG A 285 3.49 -5.94 0.51
CA ARG A 285 4.01 -6.73 -0.61
C ARG A 285 5.17 -6.00 -1.28
N ILE A 286 6.04 -6.77 -1.95
CA ILE A 286 7.05 -6.17 -2.83
C ILE A 286 6.36 -5.52 -4.02
N GLN A 287 6.81 -4.30 -4.37
CA GLN A 287 6.34 -3.51 -5.50
C GLN A 287 7.42 -3.41 -6.58
N GLY A 288 7.01 -3.22 -7.83
CA GLY A 288 7.89 -3.00 -8.96
C GLY A 288 7.85 -4.10 -10.02
N GLY A 289 8.65 -3.92 -11.04
CA GLY A 289 8.98 -4.88 -12.10
C GLY A 289 10.37 -5.46 -11.88
N TRP A 290 11.33 -5.03 -12.68
CA TRP A 290 12.74 -5.41 -12.59
C TRP A 290 13.39 -5.05 -11.24
N SER A 291 13.06 -3.88 -10.67
CA SER A 291 13.58 -3.39 -9.38
C SER A 291 13.22 -4.26 -8.16
N ARG A 292 12.36 -5.27 -8.33
CA ARG A 292 12.14 -6.31 -7.30
C ARG A 292 13.41 -7.11 -7.00
N ALA A 293 14.33 -7.18 -7.97
CA ALA A 293 15.62 -7.84 -7.81
C ALA A 293 16.69 -6.97 -7.14
N ASP A 294 16.42 -5.71 -6.83
CA ASP A 294 17.38 -4.85 -6.13
C ASP A 294 17.57 -5.25 -4.67
N TYR A 295 18.69 -4.84 -4.07
CA TYR A 295 18.94 -5.05 -2.63
C TYR A 295 17.91 -4.32 -1.78
N GLN A 296 17.71 -3.04 -2.02
CA GLN A 296 16.58 -2.28 -1.48
C GLN A 296 15.38 -2.47 -2.42
N LYS A 297 14.30 -3.04 -1.92
CA LYS A 297 13.09 -3.30 -2.69
C LYS A 297 12.02 -2.29 -2.36
N SER A 298 11.21 -1.92 -3.34
CA SER A 298 10.02 -1.11 -3.10
C SER A 298 8.91 -1.96 -2.45
N PHE A 299 8.12 -1.32 -1.61
CA PHE A 299 6.98 -1.94 -0.94
C PHE A 299 5.67 -1.25 -1.30
N ARG A 300 4.59 -2.02 -1.36
CA ARG A 300 3.22 -1.51 -1.40
C ARG A 300 2.51 -1.94 -0.13
N LEU A 301 1.93 -0.96 0.57
CA LEU A 301 1.17 -1.18 1.78
C LEU A 301 -0.33 -1.14 1.48
N TYR A 302 -1.09 -1.98 2.17
CA TYR A 302 -2.53 -2.18 1.94
C TYR A 302 -3.30 -2.02 3.25
N ALA A 303 -4.13 -1.00 3.35
CA ALA A 303 -5.13 -0.93 4.41
C ALA A 303 -6.31 -1.83 4.06
N ARG A 304 -6.62 -2.78 4.92
CA ARG A 304 -7.72 -3.72 4.72
C ARG A 304 -8.48 -3.96 6.01
N ASN A 305 -9.78 -4.21 5.90
CA ASN A 305 -10.61 -4.58 7.05
C ASN A 305 -10.06 -5.82 7.79
N ASP A 306 -9.36 -6.71 7.10
CA ASP A 306 -8.73 -7.89 7.70
C ASP A 306 -7.66 -7.51 8.73
N TYR A 307 -7.02 -6.35 8.54
CA TYR A 307 -6.04 -5.76 9.46
C TYR A 307 -6.64 -4.68 10.37
N GLY A 308 -7.95 -4.47 10.33
CA GLY A 308 -8.68 -3.57 11.22
C GLY A 308 -9.12 -2.24 10.61
N LYS A 309 -8.29 -1.57 9.80
CA LYS A 309 -8.66 -0.34 9.08
C LYS A 309 -8.62 -0.56 7.57
N SER A 310 -9.57 0.01 6.84
CA SER A 310 -9.67 -0.09 5.39
C SER A 310 -9.06 1.09 4.63
N SER A 311 -8.50 2.06 5.35
CA SER A 311 -7.79 3.22 4.82
C SER A 311 -6.61 3.58 5.71
N PHE A 312 -5.61 4.22 5.15
CA PHE A 312 -4.62 5.01 5.85
C PHE A 312 -5.15 6.41 5.92
N ASP A 313 -5.52 6.86 7.12
CA ASP A 313 -6.02 8.20 7.36
C ASP A 313 -4.82 9.10 7.67
N THR A 314 -4.91 10.38 7.31
CA THR A 314 -3.86 11.38 7.56
C THR A 314 -2.56 11.26 6.74
N VAL A 315 -2.54 10.47 5.66
CA VAL A 315 -1.49 10.67 4.65
C VAL A 315 -1.83 11.98 3.94
N SER A 316 -1.35 13.08 4.47
CA SER A 316 -1.44 14.35 3.77
C SER A 316 -0.23 14.47 2.86
N TRP A 317 -0.42 14.23 1.58
CA TRP A 317 0.47 14.83 0.59
C TRP A 317 0.07 16.30 0.51
N ASP A 318 1.00 17.19 0.79
CA ASP A 318 0.78 18.62 0.73
C ASP A 318 0.10 18.98 -0.59
N SER A 319 -1.05 19.65 -0.50
CA SER A 319 -1.84 20.11 -1.65
C SER A 319 -2.54 19.03 -2.49
N PHE A 320 -2.62 17.76 -2.05
CA PHE A 320 -3.38 16.76 -2.78
C PHE A 320 -4.88 16.94 -2.54
N THR A 321 -5.57 17.35 -3.59
CA THR A 321 -6.99 17.64 -3.54
C THR A 321 -7.75 16.90 -4.64
N ASP A 322 -9.04 16.82 -4.48
CA ASP A 322 -9.91 16.42 -5.58
C ASP A 322 -10.04 17.56 -6.62
N VAL A 323 -10.78 17.31 -7.69
CA VAL A 323 -11.02 18.29 -8.76
C VAL A 323 -11.86 19.50 -8.33
N ASN A 324 -12.46 19.47 -7.14
CA ASN A 324 -13.20 20.60 -6.55
C ASN A 324 -12.33 21.40 -5.56
N GLY A 325 -11.10 20.96 -5.30
CA GLY A 325 -10.17 21.57 -4.34
C GLY A 325 -10.32 21.08 -2.90
N GLU A 326 -11.11 20.03 -2.66
CA GLU A 326 -11.24 19.41 -1.34
C GLU A 326 -10.06 18.48 -1.07
N ALA A 327 -9.50 18.57 0.14
CA ALA A 327 -8.33 17.78 0.51
C ALA A 327 -8.62 16.27 0.53
N ILE A 328 -7.77 15.48 -0.11
CA ILE A 328 -7.77 14.02 -0.01
C ILE A 328 -6.82 13.62 1.10
N THR A 329 -7.38 13.19 2.24
CA THR A 329 -6.64 12.91 3.48
C THR A 329 -6.53 11.43 3.81
N SER A 330 -6.98 10.55 2.93
CA SER A 330 -6.91 9.10 3.13
C SER A 330 -6.65 8.37 1.83
N CYS A 331 -5.95 7.23 1.94
CA CYS A 331 -5.76 6.33 0.82
C CYS A 331 -5.90 4.87 1.26
N LYS A 332 -6.13 3.97 0.30
CA LYS A 332 -6.21 2.53 0.54
C LYS A 332 -4.84 1.85 0.46
N THR A 333 -4.00 2.39 -0.39
CA THR A 333 -2.65 1.90 -0.67
C THR A 333 -1.70 3.07 -0.84
N PHE A 334 -0.45 2.88 -0.47
CA PHE A 334 0.65 3.73 -0.87
C PHE A 334 1.90 2.88 -1.12
N VAL A 335 2.86 3.45 -1.79
CA VAL A 335 4.12 2.79 -2.14
C VAL A 335 5.29 3.46 -1.41
N LEU A 336 6.16 2.65 -0.84
CA LEU A 336 7.50 3.05 -0.45
C LEU A 336 8.43 2.65 -1.58
N ARG A 337 8.87 3.62 -2.38
CA ARG A 337 9.62 3.38 -3.60
C ARG A 337 11.12 3.54 -3.36
N ASN A 338 11.91 2.56 -3.81
CA ASN A 338 13.37 2.54 -3.66
C ASN A 338 14.10 3.48 -4.63
N GLY A 339 13.40 4.05 -5.61
CA GLY A 339 13.95 4.85 -6.70
C GLY A 339 13.97 4.15 -8.06
N GLY A 340 13.53 2.88 -8.15
CA GLY A 340 13.45 2.14 -9.42
C GLY A 340 14.79 2.10 -10.15
N ASN A 341 14.82 2.45 -11.43
CA ASN A 341 16.05 2.51 -12.22
C ASN A 341 17.06 3.57 -11.69
N ASP A 342 16.57 4.60 -10.99
CA ASP A 342 17.37 5.66 -10.36
C ASP A 342 17.86 5.27 -8.94
N ALA A 343 17.61 4.05 -8.48
CA ALA A 343 17.89 3.62 -7.10
C ALA A 343 19.35 3.74 -6.68
N ASN A 344 20.29 3.62 -7.61
CA ASN A 344 21.74 3.73 -7.38
C ASN A 344 22.32 5.12 -7.71
N TYR A 345 21.45 6.09 -8.06
CA TYR A 345 21.83 7.44 -8.45
C TYR A 345 21.21 8.48 -7.52
N SER A 346 20.16 9.17 -7.97
CA SER A 346 19.55 10.24 -7.19
C SER A 346 18.40 9.78 -6.28
N LYS A 347 17.74 8.70 -6.61
CA LYS A 347 16.55 8.13 -5.96
C LYS A 347 15.27 8.98 -6.03
N PHE A 348 15.34 10.20 -6.55
CA PHE A 348 14.19 11.13 -6.55
C PHE A 348 13.76 11.57 -7.95
N LYS A 349 14.39 11.07 -9.03
CA LYS A 349 14.14 11.52 -10.41
C LYS A 349 12.66 11.45 -10.80
N ASP A 350 12.01 10.32 -10.55
CA ASP A 350 10.58 10.16 -10.83
C ASP A 350 9.75 11.25 -10.15
N MET A 351 9.90 11.43 -8.84
CA MET A 351 9.16 12.45 -8.11
C MET A 351 9.48 13.88 -8.53
N MET A 352 10.72 14.14 -8.89
CA MET A 352 11.10 15.44 -9.43
C MET A 352 10.35 15.73 -10.72
N ILE A 353 10.31 14.77 -11.65
CA ILE A 353 9.60 14.93 -12.93
C ILE A 353 8.09 15.06 -12.69
N GLN A 354 7.49 14.20 -11.86
CA GLN A 354 6.09 14.27 -11.47
C GLN A 354 5.71 15.66 -10.94
N ASN A 355 6.53 16.21 -10.03
CA ASN A 355 6.31 17.55 -9.48
C ASN A 355 6.49 18.67 -10.52
N MET A 356 7.45 18.55 -11.43
CA MET A 356 7.69 19.57 -12.49
C MET A 356 6.50 19.72 -13.44
N VAL A 357 5.75 18.66 -13.68
CA VAL A 357 4.61 18.66 -14.61
C VAL A 357 3.26 18.65 -13.92
N SER A 358 3.24 18.64 -12.60
CA SER A 358 2.01 18.71 -11.82
C SER A 358 1.16 19.93 -12.21
N GLY A 359 -0.14 19.72 -12.44
CA GLY A 359 -1.09 20.75 -12.83
C GLY A 359 -1.10 21.09 -14.32
N ARG A 360 -0.36 20.39 -15.17
CA ARG A 360 -0.32 20.62 -16.64
C ARG A 360 -1.34 19.83 -17.45
N GLY A 361 -2.38 19.28 -16.85
CA GLY A 361 -3.39 18.51 -17.59
C GLY A 361 -3.08 17.01 -17.73
N VAL A 362 -1.96 16.54 -17.22
CA VAL A 362 -1.64 15.14 -17.01
C VAL A 362 -1.65 14.83 -15.52
N GLU A 363 -2.26 13.72 -15.13
CA GLU A 363 -2.25 13.31 -13.72
C GLU A 363 -0.87 12.79 -13.32
N THR A 364 -0.42 13.21 -12.14
CA THR A 364 0.88 12.87 -11.57
C THR A 364 0.71 12.24 -10.21
N GLN A 365 1.65 11.37 -9.84
CA GLN A 365 1.67 10.79 -8.51
C GLN A 365 2.17 11.82 -7.49
N GLN A 366 1.54 11.83 -6.33
CA GLN A 366 2.01 12.63 -5.20
C GLN A 366 3.03 11.81 -4.40
N GLY A 367 4.01 12.47 -3.81
CA GLY A 367 4.98 11.79 -2.98
C GLY A 367 5.92 12.72 -2.26
N THR A 368 6.58 12.17 -1.24
CA THR A 368 7.60 12.84 -0.44
C THR A 368 8.74 11.89 -0.15
N ALA A 369 9.96 12.41 -0.07
CA ALA A 369 11.09 11.63 0.42
C ALA A 369 10.87 11.26 1.89
N CYS A 370 11.26 10.06 2.27
CA CYS A 370 11.22 9.59 3.65
C CYS A 370 12.37 8.61 3.92
N VAL A 371 12.66 8.37 5.17
CA VAL A 371 13.54 7.28 5.57
C VAL A 371 12.72 6.11 6.09
N LEU A 372 13.15 4.90 5.76
CA LEU A 372 12.49 3.68 6.16
C LEU A 372 13.30 2.96 7.23
N PHE A 373 12.61 2.50 8.29
CA PHE A 373 13.10 1.53 9.25
C PHE A 373 12.27 0.26 9.16
N ILE A 374 12.91 -0.89 9.26
CA ILE A 374 12.25 -2.21 9.34
C ILE A 374 12.67 -2.88 10.64
N ASP A 375 11.69 -3.21 11.46
CA ASP A 375 11.88 -3.79 12.81
C ASP A 375 12.93 -3.03 13.64
N GLY A 376 12.91 -1.71 13.50
CA GLY A 376 13.79 -0.79 14.21
C GLY A 376 15.16 -0.57 13.58
N GLU A 377 15.57 -1.24 12.50
CA GLU A 377 16.83 -0.96 11.81
C GLU A 377 16.62 -0.03 10.61
N TYR A 378 17.48 0.98 10.46
CA TYR A 378 17.45 1.87 9.30
C TYR A 378 17.62 1.07 8.01
N TRP A 379 16.68 1.26 7.09
CA TRP A 379 16.63 0.52 5.83
C TRP A 379 17.02 1.36 4.61
N GLY A 380 16.98 2.67 4.75
CA GLY A 380 17.46 3.60 3.74
C GLY A 380 16.48 4.68 3.33
N LEU A 381 16.91 5.46 2.34
CA LEU A 381 16.11 6.51 1.71
C LEU A 381 15.08 5.91 0.75
N TYR A 382 13.84 6.34 0.89
CA TYR A 382 12.69 5.96 0.07
C TYR A 382 11.87 7.18 -0.35
N THR A 383 10.95 6.97 -1.27
CA THR A 383 9.87 7.91 -1.55
C THR A 383 8.53 7.27 -1.14
N LEU A 384 7.82 7.91 -0.22
CA LEU A 384 6.43 7.59 0.06
C LEU A 384 5.58 8.19 -1.06
N GLN A 385 4.89 7.36 -1.84
CA GLN A 385 4.26 7.75 -3.10
C GLN A 385 2.81 7.26 -3.17
N SER A 386 1.94 8.09 -3.76
CA SER A 386 0.56 7.69 -4.06
C SER A 386 0.53 6.56 -5.10
N ASP A 387 -0.52 5.75 -5.05
CA ASP A 387 -0.66 4.59 -5.92
C ASP A 387 -1.94 4.70 -6.75
N TYR A 388 -1.81 4.66 -8.07
CA TYR A 388 -2.97 4.68 -8.97
C TYR A 388 -3.81 3.42 -8.78
N SER A 389 -5.09 3.62 -8.53
CA SER A 389 -6.07 2.57 -8.32
C SER A 389 -7.49 3.08 -8.60
N ASP A 390 -8.46 2.17 -8.62
CA ASP A 390 -9.87 2.53 -8.71
C ASP A 390 -10.28 3.56 -7.64
N ARG A 391 -9.78 3.42 -6.42
CA ARG A 391 -10.04 4.33 -5.32
C ARG A 391 -9.37 5.69 -5.51
N TYR A 392 -8.11 5.71 -6.00
CA TYR A 392 -7.40 6.94 -6.29
C TYR A 392 -8.19 7.83 -7.25
N PHE A 393 -8.60 7.27 -8.40
CA PHE A 393 -9.34 8.03 -9.40
C PHE A 393 -10.74 8.40 -8.95
N ALA A 394 -11.39 7.54 -8.16
CA ALA A 394 -12.69 7.84 -7.57
C ALA A 394 -12.63 9.07 -6.66
N ASP A 395 -11.66 9.11 -5.75
CA ASP A 395 -11.48 10.22 -4.82
C ASP A 395 -10.99 11.49 -5.53
N ARG A 396 -10.04 11.36 -6.44
CA ARG A 396 -9.43 12.49 -7.17
C ARG A 396 -10.42 13.20 -8.10
N TYR A 397 -11.25 12.43 -8.80
CA TYR A 397 -12.13 12.94 -9.86
C TYR A 397 -13.62 12.92 -9.51
N ASN A 398 -13.97 12.54 -8.27
CA ASN A 398 -15.36 12.44 -7.81
C ASN A 398 -16.23 11.55 -8.71
N VAL A 399 -15.69 10.40 -9.10
CA VAL A 399 -16.41 9.39 -9.89
C VAL A 399 -16.74 8.17 -9.04
N ALA A 400 -17.74 7.39 -9.44
CA ALA A 400 -18.05 6.16 -8.73
C ALA A 400 -16.88 5.17 -8.85
N LYS A 401 -16.37 4.65 -7.74
CA LYS A 401 -15.25 3.70 -7.69
C LYS A 401 -15.49 2.49 -8.60
N SER A 402 -16.70 1.91 -8.58
CA SER A 402 -17.08 0.77 -9.42
C SER A 402 -17.16 1.09 -10.91
N ASN A 403 -17.07 2.37 -11.28
CA ASN A 403 -17.10 2.86 -12.66
C ASN A 403 -15.70 3.12 -13.23
N VAL A 404 -14.65 3.05 -12.39
CA VAL A 404 -13.26 3.28 -12.82
C VAL A 404 -12.73 2.06 -13.56
N VAL A 405 -12.14 2.31 -14.73
CA VAL A 405 -11.40 1.35 -15.54
C VAL A 405 -9.99 1.90 -15.74
N MET A 406 -8.97 1.10 -15.44
CA MET A 406 -7.57 1.45 -15.63
C MET A 406 -6.86 0.39 -16.48
N TYR A 407 -6.11 0.84 -17.48
CA TYR A 407 -5.28 0.01 -18.35
C TYR A 407 -3.82 0.43 -18.20
N LYS A 408 -2.92 -0.53 -17.99
CA LYS A 408 -1.51 -0.26 -17.71
C LYS A 408 -0.63 -1.32 -18.36
N ASN A 409 0.37 -0.91 -19.13
CA ASN A 409 1.35 -1.81 -19.73
C ASN A 409 0.68 -3.02 -20.42
N ASP A 410 -0.25 -2.77 -21.31
CA ASP A 410 -1.00 -3.75 -22.10
C ASP A 410 -1.97 -4.67 -21.31
N GLU A 411 -2.23 -4.38 -20.04
CA GLU A 411 -3.11 -5.17 -19.17
C GLU A 411 -4.18 -4.32 -18.51
N LEU A 412 -5.36 -4.92 -18.27
CA LEU A 412 -6.40 -4.32 -17.43
C LEU A 412 -5.93 -4.37 -15.97
N SER A 413 -5.73 -3.20 -15.38
CA SER A 413 -5.27 -3.07 -13.99
C SER A 413 -6.41 -2.90 -12.97
N GLU A 414 -7.46 -2.17 -13.36
CA GLU A 414 -8.66 -1.97 -12.56
C GLU A 414 -9.90 -2.02 -13.47
N GLY A 415 -10.98 -2.61 -12.98
CA GLY A 415 -12.24 -2.79 -13.70
C GLY A 415 -12.69 -4.25 -13.71
N GLU A 416 -13.70 -4.55 -14.52
CA GLU A 416 -14.19 -5.90 -14.77
C GLU A 416 -13.50 -6.49 -16.00
N ALA A 417 -13.39 -7.82 -16.11
CA ALA A 417 -12.68 -8.46 -17.21
C ALA A 417 -13.17 -8.03 -18.61
N GLU A 418 -14.44 -7.72 -18.74
CA GLU A 418 -15.07 -7.26 -19.98
C GLU A 418 -14.62 -5.85 -20.40
N ASP A 419 -14.10 -5.06 -19.46
CA ASP A 419 -13.65 -3.67 -19.70
C ASP A 419 -12.37 -3.62 -20.55
N GLU A 420 -11.58 -4.69 -20.61
CA GLU A 420 -10.43 -4.80 -21.49
C GLU A 420 -10.78 -4.50 -22.94
N LYS A 421 -12.02 -4.85 -23.33
CA LYS A 421 -12.56 -4.55 -24.64
C LYS A 421 -12.61 -3.04 -24.95
N LEU A 422 -12.81 -2.19 -23.95
CA LEU A 422 -12.89 -0.74 -24.14
C LEU A 422 -11.57 -0.16 -24.67
N PHE A 423 -10.44 -0.65 -24.15
CA PHE A 423 -9.13 -0.26 -24.66
C PHE A 423 -8.85 -0.86 -26.05
N ASN A 424 -9.13 -2.14 -26.20
CA ASN A 424 -8.89 -2.83 -27.47
C ASN A 424 -9.74 -2.28 -28.62
N ASP A 425 -10.99 -1.88 -28.38
CA ASP A 425 -11.86 -1.24 -29.39
C ASP A 425 -11.31 0.14 -29.79
N MET A 426 -10.84 0.96 -28.84
CA MET A 426 -10.19 2.25 -29.11
C MET A 426 -8.90 2.04 -29.91
N TYR A 427 -8.02 1.13 -29.47
CA TYR A 427 -6.78 0.80 -30.15
C TYR A 427 -7.01 0.40 -31.60
N LYS A 428 -7.89 -0.58 -31.85
CA LYS A 428 -8.24 -1.04 -33.22
C LYS A 428 -8.80 0.09 -34.04
N PHE A 429 -9.74 0.85 -33.49
CA PHE A 429 -10.34 1.94 -34.23
C PHE A 429 -9.29 2.95 -34.72
N ILE A 430 -8.36 3.36 -33.89
CA ILE A 430 -7.34 4.36 -34.20
C ILE A 430 -6.31 3.80 -35.19
N THR A 431 -5.89 2.54 -35.02
CA THR A 431 -4.81 1.97 -35.84
C THR A 431 -5.29 1.37 -37.18
N GLU A 432 -6.57 1.02 -37.31
CA GLU A 432 -7.14 0.42 -38.53
C GLU A 432 -7.86 1.42 -39.42
N ASN A 433 -8.07 2.67 -38.98
CA ASN A 433 -8.74 3.68 -39.80
C ASN A 433 -7.79 4.84 -40.12
N ASP A 434 -8.01 5.47 -41.27
CA ASP A 434 -7.28 6.68 -41.65
C ASP A 434 -7.74 7.87 -40.82
N MET A 435 -6.88 8.33 -39.91
CA MET A 435 -7.16 9.45 -39.03
C MET A 435 -7.10 10.81 -39.74
N SER A 436 -6.62 10.90 -41.02
CA SER A 436 -6.72 12.12 -41.81
C SER A 436 -8.17 12.43 -42.23
N ILE A 437 -9.05 11.46 -42.11
CA ILE A 437 -10.48 11.65 -42.34
C ILE A 437 -11.12 12.28 -41.09
N GLU A 438 -11.62 13.48 -41.19
CA GLU A 438 -12.18 14.28 -40.08
C GLU A 438 -13.21 13.50 -39.25
N GLU A 439 -14.06 12.69 -39.86
CA GLU A 439 -15.03 11.88 -39.13
C GLU A 439 -14.36 10.83 -38.22
N ASN A 440 -13.29 10.19 -38.69
CA ASN A 440 -12.53 9.22 -37.91
C ASN A 440 -11.81 9.92 -36.75
N TYR A 441 -11.18 11.07 -37.00
CA TYR A 441 -10.54 11.86 -35.98
C TYR A 441 -11.53 12.33 -34.89
N ARG A 442 -12.71 12.80 -35.28
CA ARG A 442 -13.77 13.16 -34.32
C ARG A 442 -14.21 11.97 -33.46
N LYS A 443 -14.28 10.78 -34.03
CA LYS A 443 -14.56 9.56 -33.24
C LYS A 443 -13.43 9.24 -32.29
N ALA A 444 -12.17 9.38 -32.70
CA ALA A 444 -11.03 9.24 -31.79
C ALA A 444 -11.07 10.25 -30.64
N CYS A 445 -11.41 11.52 -30.88
CA CYS A 445 -11.63 12.56 -29.85
C CYS A 445 -12.77 12.21 -28.87
N ALA A 446 -13.73 11.40 -29.27
CA ALA A 446 -14.76 10.90 -28.37
C ALA A 446 -14.31 9.70 -27.52
N MET A 447 -13.20 9.07 -27.86
CA MET A 447 -12.61 7.93 -27.14
C MET A 447 -11.47 8.34 -26.23
N ILE A 448 -10.69 9.36 -26.63
CA ILE A 448 -9.50 9.86 -25.90
C ILE A 448 -9.68 11.36 -25.61
N ASP A 449 -9.24 11.77 -24.45
CA ASP A 449 -9.03 13.17 -24.11
C ASP A 449 -7.74 13.64 -24.79
N MET A 450 -7.90 14.31 -25.95
CA MET A 450 -6.74 14.69 -26.79
C MET A 450 -5.85 15.73 -26.15
N ASP A 451 -6.39 16.65 -25.35
CA ASP A 451 -5.58 17.64 -24.64
C ASP A 451 -4.69 16.95 -23.61
N ASN A 452 -5.24 16.00 -22.87
CA ASN A 452 -4.47 15.16 -21.94
C ASN A 452 -3.41 14.31 -22.66
N LEU A 453 -3.77 13.68 -23.77
CA LEU A 453 -2.83 12.86 -24.57
C LEU A 453 -1.64 13.69 -25.07
N VAL A 454 -1.88 14.92 -25.54
CA VAL A 454 -0.83 15.81 -26.05
C VAL A 454 0.12 16.22 -24.91
N GLU A 455 -0.41 16.63 -23.75
CA GLU A 455 0.43 16.98 -22.59
C GLU A 455 1.23 15.78 -22.09
N TYR A 456 0.61 14.60 -22.03
CA TYR A 456 1.28 13.36 -21.66
C TYR A 456 2.41 13.00 -22.61
N ALA A 457 2.13 12.92 -23.92
CA ALA A 457 3.12 12.57 -24.93
C ALA A 457 4.25 13.62 -25.02
N ALA A 458 3.92 14.91 -24.91
CA ALA A 458 4.91 15.98 -24.92
C ALA A 458 5.85 15.88 -23.71
N THR A 459 5.31 15.51 -22.54
CA THR A 459 6.11 15.30 -21.32
C THR A 459 7.07 14.14 -21.51
N GLU A 460 6.60 12.96 -21.89
CA GLU A 460 7.42 11.75 -22.07
C GLU A 460 8.49 11.93 -23.16
N MET A 461 8.15 12.60 -24.25
CA MET A 461 9.10 12.92 -25.31
C MET A 461 10.14 13.96 -24.85
N TYR A 462 9.76 14.96 -24.07
CA TYR A 462 10.66 16.02 -23.60
C TYR A 462 11.69 15.48 -22.61
N ILE A 463 11.28 14.62 -21.67
CA ILE A 463 12.18 14.00 -20.71
C ILE A 463 13.00 12.86 -21.33
N PHE A 464 12.71 12.47 -22.56
CA PHE A 464 13.26 11.29 -23.21
C PHE A 464 13.22 10.06 -22.27
N ASN A 465 12.01 9.56 -22.04
CA ASN A 465 11.84 8.29 -21.33
C ASN A 465 12.07 7.15 -22.33
N ASP A 466 13.23 6.49 -22.25
CA ASP A 466 13.61 5.44 -23.20
C ASP A 466 12.93 4.10 -22.95
N ASP A 467 12.26 3.95 -21.80
CA ASP A 467 11.39 2.81 -21.47
C ASP A 467 9.91 3.05 -21.89
N TRP A 468 9.66 4.15 -22.57
CA TRP A 468 8.37 4.54 -23.13
C TRP A 468 8.51 4.70 -24.68
N PRO A 469 7.51 4.32 -25.50
CA PRO A 469 6.13 3.94 -25.21
C PRO A 469 5.89 2.42 -25.10
N GLN A 470 6.92 1.59 -25.13
CA GLN A 470 6.80 0.14 -25.07
C GLN A 470 6.38 -0.36 -23.68
N ASN A 471 6.76 0.37 -22.62
CA ASN A 471 6.36 0.19 -21.24
C ASN A 471 5.93 1.53 -20.63
N ASN A 472 5.73 1.56 -19.34
CA ASN A 472 5.54 2.75 -18.51
C ASN A 472 4.42 3.68 -19.01
N TYR A 473 3.36 3.13 -19.61
CA TYR A 473 2.16 3.88 -19.91
C TYR A 473 0.96 3.35 -19.12
N ALA A 474 0.13 4.27 -18.68
CA ALA A 474 -1.15 3.96 -18.05
C ALA A 474 -2.21 4.97 -18.45
N CYS A 475 -3.44 4.52 -18.49
CA CYS A 475 -4.59 5.38 -18.73
C CYS A 475 -5.80 4.88 -17.96
N TRP A 476 -6.73 5.78 -17.70
CA TRP A 476 -7.97 5.46 -17.02
C TRP A 476 -9.17 6.13 -17.71
N ARG A 477 -10.36 5.62 -17.43
CA ARG A 477 -11.64 6.20 -17.84
C ARG A 477 -12.75 5.72 -16.91
N THR A 478 -13.93 6.30 -17.04
CA THR A 478 -15.15 5.68 -16.51
C THR A 478 -15.73 4.71 -17.53
N ARG A 479 -16.27 3.58 -17.03
CA ARG A 479 -16.95 2.55 -17.86
C ARG A 479 -18.17 3.15 -18.54
N THR A 480 -18.95 3.91 -17.78
CA THR A 480 -20.16 4.61 -18.22
C THR A 480 -20.08 6.09 -17.91
N ILE A 481 -20.83 6.90 -18.66
CA ILE A 481 -20.88 8.34 -18.48
C ILE A 481 -21.70 8.67 -17.21
N GLU A 482 -21.14 9.51 -16.34
CA GLU A 482 -21.84 10.09 -15.19
C GLU A 482 -22.21 11.55 -15.50
N GLN A 483 -23.50 11.84 -15.53
CA GLN A 483 -23.97 13.19 -15.89
C GLN A 483 -23.53 14.24 -14.88
N GLY A 484 -23.03 15.37 -15.38
CA GLY A 484 -22.59 16.48 -14.53
C GLY A 484 -21.14 16.43 -14.08
N ASN A 485 -20.39 15.37 -14.40
CA ASN A 485 -18.96 15.25 -14.15
C ASN A 485 -18.18 15.16 -15.46
N SER A 486 -17.35 16.16 -15.77
CA SER A 486 -16.58 16.24 -17.01
C SER A 486 -15.47 15.16 -17.12
N TYR A 487 -15.06 14.58 -16.00
CA TYR A 487 -14.08 13.49 -15.98
C TYR A 487 -14.74 12.12 -16.13
N ALA A 488 -16.06 12.03 -15.95
CA ALA A 488 -16.84 10.81 -16.13
C ALA A 488 -17.50 10.74 -17.52
N ASP A 489 -16.81 11.18 -18.54
CA ASP A 489 -17.29 11.27 -19.93
C ASP A 489 -16.97 10.02 -20.77
N GLY A 490 -16.28 9.05 -20.17
CA GLY A 490 -15.91 7.78 -20.83
C GLY A 490 -14.73 7.90 -21.78
N ARG A 491 -13.98 9.00 -21.80
CA ARG A 491 -12.74 9.14 -22.57
C ARG A 491 -11.54 8.64 -21.79
N TRP A 492 -10.59 8.02 -22.49
CA TRP A 492 -9.31 7.63 -21.93
C TRP A 492 -8.44 8.85 -21.62
N ARG A 493 -7.86 8.87 -20.41
CA ARG A 493 -6.89 9.87 -19.95
C ARG A 493 -5.62 9.18 -19.50
N PHE A 494 -4.49 9.61 -20.03
CA PHE A 494 -3.17 9.08 -19.71
C PHE A 494 -2.63 9.74 -18.44
N VAL A 495 -1.86 8.97 -17.70
CA VAL A 495 -1.28 9.38 -16.41
C VAL A 495 0.19 9.07 -16.38
N LEU A 496 0.97 9.93 -15.72
CA LEU A 496 2.42 9.82 -15.68
C LEU A 496 2.85 8.91 -14.53
N PHE A 497 3.73 7.95 -14.81
CA PHE A 497 4.36 7.12 -13.79
C PHE A 497 5.64 6.50 -14.32
N ASP A 498 6.58 6.12 -13.40
CA ASP A 498 7.79 5.36 -13.71
C ASP A 498 8.69 6.06 -14.73
N THR A 499 9.07 7.30 -14.42
CA THR A 499 9.85 8.16 -15.32
C THR A 499 11.37 8.10 -15.08
N GLU A 500 11.87 7.12 -14.32
CA GLU A 500 13.28 7.04 -13.95
C GLU A 500 14.23 6.80 -15.13
N SER A 501 13.76 6.10 -16.18
CA SER A 501 14.54 5.85 -17.40
C SER A 501 14.64 7.06 -18.32
N SER A 502 14.55 8.26 -17.77
CA SER A 502 14.56 9.52 -18.53
C SER A 502 15.86 10.30 -18.38
N CYS A 503 15.98 11.39 -19.15
CA CYS A 503 17.09 12.35 -19.08
C CYS A 503 18.46 11.68 -19.30
N SER A 504 18.59 10.84 -20.31
CA SER A 504 19.83 10.13 -20.64
C SER A 504 20.35 9.20 -19.53
N HIS A 505 19.43 8.50 -18.87
CA HIS A 505 19.75 7.62 -17.76
C HIS A 505 20.80 6.55 -18.12
N TYR A 506 20.67 5.94 -19.30
CA TYR A 506 21.56 4.87 -19.76
C TYR A 506 22.56 5.30 -20.83
N ASN A 507 22.30 6.40 -21.56
CA ASN A 507 23.14 6.79 -22.69
C ASN A 507 23.13 8.32 -22.93
N GLU A 508 24.28 8.97 -22.84
CA GLU A 508 24.41 10.41 -23.08
C GLU A 508 23.96 10.86 -24.49
N LYS A 509 23.95 9.95 -25.47
CA LYS A 509 23.50 10.26 -26.84
C LYS A 509 21.98 10.42 -26.95
N ASP A 510 21.24 10.01 -25.95
CA ASP A 510 19.77 10.09 -25.95
C ASP A 510 19.31 11.56 -26.05
N LEU A 511 20.08 12.52 -25.52
CA LEU A 511 19.79 13.96 -25.66
C LEU A 511 19.77 14.47 -27.11
N GLU A 512 20.45 13.78 -28.02
CA GLU A 512 20.51 14.11 -29.44
C GLU A 512 19.44 13.35 -30.27
N THR A 513 18.70 12.46 -29.65
CA THR A 513 17.73 11.61 -30.32
C THR A 513 16.50 12.40 -30.75
N ASN A 514 16.12 12.27 -32.01
CA ASN A 514 14.84 12.77 -32.49
C ASN A 514 13.70 11.89 -32.01
N MET A 515 12.97 12.37 -31.01
CA MET A 515 11.88 11.61 -30.36
C MET A 515 10.74 11.22 -31.30
N PHE A 516 10.45 11.99 -32.35
CA PHE A 516 9.47 11.58 -33.35
C PHE A 516 9.95 10.38 -34.18
N SER A 517 11.26 10.33 -34.49
CA SER A 517 11.84 9.17 -35.17
C SER A 517 11.88 7.96 -34.26
N TYR A 518 12.23 8.16 -32.99
CA TYR A 518 12.18 7.11 -31.98
C TYR A 518 10.77 6.56 -31.82
N LEU A 519 9.76 7.40 -31.63
CA LEU A 519 8.36 6.99 -31.51
C LEU A 519 7.89 6.17 -32.72
N ARG A 520 8.25 6.59 -33.95
CA ARG A 520 7.92 5.82 -35.15
C ARG A 520 8.57 4.45 -35.19
N SER A 521 9.78 4.31 -34.63
CA SER A 521 10.42 3.00 -34.50
C SER A 521 9.69 2.08 -33.51
N GLN A 522 8.91 2.64 -32.58
CA GLN A 522 8.10 1.93 -31.59
C GLN A 522 6.64 1.73 -32.03
N SER A 523 6.28 2.04 -33.28
CA SER A 523 4.91 1.93 -33.79
C SER A 523 4.32 0.51 -33.77
N TYR A 524 5.14 -0.50 -33.55
CA TYR A 524 4.72 -1.90 -33.38
C TYR A 524 4.12 -2.17 -31.99
N THR A 525 4.34 -1.31 -31.00
CA THR A 525 3.72 -1.39 -29.68
C THR A 525 2.30 -0.82 -29.72
N LYS A 526 1.42 -1.24 -28.79
CA LYS A 526 0.03 -0.75 -28.81
C LYS A 526 -0.02 0.78 -28.67
N PHE A 527 0.65 1.32 -27.66
CA PHE A 527 0.59 2.75 -27.41
C PHE A 527 1.36 3.56 -28.47
N GLY A 528 2.53 3.07 -28.91
CA GLY A 528 3.27 3.66 -30.02
C GLY A 528 2.46 3.70 -31.32
N GLY A 529 1.70 2.64 -31.61
CA GLY A 529 0.76 2.59 -32.75
C GLY A 529 -0.34 3.64 -32.67
N ILE A 530 -0.95 3.83 -31.49
CA ILE A 530 -1.96 4.89 -31.26
C ILE A 530 -1.36 6.27 -31.54
N LEU A 531 -0.20 6.57 -30.92
CA LEU A 531 0.45 7.88 -31.09
C LEU A 531 0.85 8.14 -32.54
N CYS A 532 1.50 7.18 -33.22
CA CYS A 532 1.91 7.35 -34.62
C CYS A 532 0.69 7.61 -35.52
N SER A 533 -0.40 6.87 -35.34
CA SER A 533 -1.63 7.07 -36.11
C SER A 533 -2.25 8.45 -35.92
N LEU A 534 -2.07 9.06 -34.74
CA LEU A 534 -2.61 10.40 -34.43
C LEU A 534 -1.64 11.53 -34.80
N ILE A 535 -0.31 11.33 -34.63
CA ILE A 535 0.71 12.37 -34.90
C ILE A 535 0.93 12.59 -36.41
N ASP A 536 0.86 11.57 -37.21
CA ASP A 536 1.02 11.69 -38.68
C ASP A 536 -0.02 12.63 -39.32
N LEU A 537 -1.09 12.92 -38.61
CA LEU A 537 -2.07 13.97 -38.95
C LEU A 537 -1.60 15.37 -38.65
N SER A 538 -1.00 15.60 -37.48
CA SER A 538 -0.56 16.92 -37.02
C SER A 538 0.52 17.51 -37.93
N LEU A 539 1.37 16.67 -38.51
CA LEU A 539 2.42 17.12 -39.45
C LEU A 539 1.86 17.63 -40.78
N ILE A 540 0.67 17.18 -41.18
CA ILE A 540 -0.01 17.70 -42.39
C ILE A 540 -0.59 19.09 -42.11
N HIS A 541 -1.06 19.37 -40.90
CA HIS A 541 -1.63 20.66 -40.54
C HIS A 541 -0.57 21.71 -40.09
N ILE A 542 0.63 21.31 -39.69
CA ILE A 542 1.75 22.21 -39.33
C ILE A 542 2.49 22.70 -40.60
N SER A 543 2.32 22.05 -41.74
CA SER A 543 3.04 22.40 -42.98
C SER A 543 2.30 23.42 -43.87
N GLU A 544 1.14 23.94 -43.47
CA GLU A 544 0.49 25.05 -44.15
C GLU A 544 0.57 26.33 -43.30
N PRO A 545 1.21 27.39 -43.82
CA PRO A 545 1.27 28.70 -43.13
C PRO A 545 -0.09 29.43 -43.20
#